data_a2f80b82c68f8d0d789eb6a415e8e697
#
_entry.id   a2f80b82c68f8d0d789eb6a415e8e697
#
_cell.length_a   1.000
_cell.length_b   1.000
_cell.length_c   1.000
_cell.angle_alpha   90.00
_cell.angle_beta   90.00
_cell.angle_gamma   90.00
#
_symmetry.space_group_name_H-M   'P 1'
#
loop_
_entity.id
_entity.type
_entity.pdbx_description
1 polymer ?
#
loop_
_entity_poly.entity_id
_entity_poly.type
_entity_poly.pdbx_seq_one_letter_code
_entity_poly.pdbx_strand_id
1 'polypeptide(L)'
;MFVITVLIQVSLKPSHNQDPITDLTVIFPGLGENTPDSYQLIDFTPTKQPADLNHGSFRAPEVFICFRRGRDKPPLVDLGVVEPDKDRMTPGYQLVEFTPNGHIANVNNSANASSFITYRRATELNPCNEFVVMDIAVIIASKGEVPPHTFMKVSNALDVGSAWVCFLELLRAANG
;
A
#
# COMPACT_ATOMS: atom_id res chain seq x y z
N MET A 1 -7.19 -5.74 -19.76
CA MET A 1 -7.22 -5.72 -18.28
C MET A 1 -5.93 -5.07 -17.82
N PHE A 2 -6.01 -3.98 -17.09
CA PHE A 2 -4.82 -3.33 -16.52
C PHE A 2 -4.40 -4.06 -15.25
N VAL A 3 -3.11 -4.21 -15.05
CA VAL A 3 -2.53 -4.78 -13.82
C VAL A 3 -1.89 -3.63 -13.05
N ILE A 4 -2.55 -3.24 -11.96
CA ILE A 4 -2.06 -2.24 -11.03
C ILE A 4 -1.35 -2.96 -9.89
N THR A 5 -0.23 -2.43 -9.45
CA THR A 5 0.54 -3.00 -8.36
C THR A 5 0.90 -1.92 -7.36
N VAL A 6 0.57 -2.16 -6.10
CA VAL A 6 1.02 -1.35 -4.96
C VAL A 6 2.39 -1.86 -4.53
N LEU A 7 3.28 -0.94 -4.25
CA LEU A 7 4.67 -1.20 -3.85
C LEU A 7 4.96 -0.51 -2.52
N ILE A 8 5.81 -1.12 -1.70
CA ILE A 8 6.32 -0.51 -0.46
C ILE A 8 7.84 -0.49 -0.45
N GLN A 9 8.38 0.55 0.15
CA GLN A 9 9.78 0.61 0.55
C GLN A 9 9.86 0.47 2.07
N VAL A 10 10.72 -0.41 2.56
CA VAL A 10 10.87 -0.66 3.99
C VAL A 10 12.32 -0.42 4.45
N SER A 11 12.49 -0.09 5.74
CA SER A 11 13.81 0.09 6.35
C SER A 11 13.78 -0.36 7.81
N LEU A 12 14.90 -0.93 8.29
CA LEU A 12 15.10 -1.23 9.71
C LEU A 12 15.34 0.02 10.57
N LYS A 13 15.80 1.11 9.93
CA LYS A 13 16.07 2.37 10.61
C LYS A 13 15.45 3.49 9.79
N PRO A 14 14.39 4.14 10.29
CA PRO A 14 13.93 5.38 9.68
C PRO A 14 15.10 6.35 9.52
N SER A 15 15.20 6.98 8.36
CA SER A 15 16.24 7.98 8.14
C SER A 15 16.01 9.16 9.08
N HIS A 16 17.09 9.88 9.45
CA HIS A 16 16.96 11.08 10.27
C HIS A 16 16.06 12.16 9.64
N ASN A 17 15.88 12.11 8.32
CA ASN A 17 15.18 13.13 7.54
C ASN A 17 13.76 12.73 7.11
N GLN A 18 13.29 11.53 7.43
CA GLN A 18 11.98 11.07 6.99
C GLN A 18 11.33 10.17 8.04
N ASP A 19 10.16 10.57 8.52
CA ASP A 19 9.36 9.76 9.43
C ASP A 19 8.75 8.56 8.69
N PRO A 20 8.57 7.41 9.36
CA PRO A 20 7.91 6.25 8.79
C PRO A 20 6.43 6.54 8.54
N ILE A 21 5.82 5.72 7.69
CA ILE A 21 4.39 5.77 7.47
C ILE A 21 3.68 5.16 8.67
N THR A 22 2.75 5.92 9.23
CA THR A 22 1.97 5.54 10.41
C THR A 22 0.51 5.33 10.12
N ASP A 23 0.01 5.76 8.95
CA ASP A 23 -1.39 5.62 8.61
C ASP A 23 -1.59 5.60 7.10
N LEU A 24 -2.67 4.97 6.65
CA LEU A 24 -3.06 4.99 5.26
C LEU A 24 -4.59 4.93 5.12
N THR A 25 -5.09 5.49 4.04
CA THR A 25 -6.49 5.41 3.61
C THR A 25 -6.57 5.47 2.09
N VAL A 26 -7.77 5.33 1.55
CA VAL A 26 -8.05 5.59 0.15
C VAL A 26 -9.13 6.67 0.03
N ILE A 27 -9.16 7.36 -1.10
CA ILE A 27 -10.16 8.36 -1.41
C ILE A 27 -10.75 8.12 -2.80
N PHE A 28 -11.98 8.56 -3.00
CA PHE A 28 -12.71 8.59 -4.26
C PHE A 28 -12.98 10.04 -4.69
N PRO A 29 -12.06 10.72 -5.42
CA PRO A 29 -12.27 12.10 -5.83
C PRO A 29 -13.55 12.31 -6.63
N GLY A 30 -13.95 11.33 -7.43
CA GLY A 30 -15.22 11.35 -8.17
C GLY A 30 -16.48 11.36 -7.29
N LEU A 31 -16.36 11.02 -6.00
CA LEU A 31 -17.41 11.15 -4.98
C LEU A 31 -17.27 12.41 -4.11
N GLY A 32 -16.41 13.34 -4.50
CA GLY A 32 -16.17 14.60 -3.78
C GLY A 32 -15.21 14.47 -2.58
N GLU A 33 -14.45 13.36 -2.48
CA GLU A 33 -13.47 13.20 -1.43
C GLU A 33 -12.17 13.93 -1.76
N ASN A 34 -11.61 14.58 -0.75
CA ASN A 34 -10.31 15.23 -0.82
C ASN A 34 -9.29 14.51 0.05
N THR A 35 -8.02 14.73 -0.23
CA THR A 35 -6.92 14.26 0.62
C THR A 35 -7.12 14.78 2.04
N PRO A 36 -7.18 13.91 3.06
CA PRO A 36 -7.35 14.34 4.45
C PRO A 36 -6.17 15.19 4.91
N ASP A 37 -6.42 16.04 5.91
CA ASP A 37 -5.37 16.84 6.54
C ASP A 37 -4.24 15.94 7.05
N SER A 38 -3.00 16.37 6.86
CA SER A 38 -1.77 15.66 7.22
C SER A 38 -1.47 14.40 6.39
N TYR A 39 -2.31 14.05 5.43
CA TYR A 39 -2.03 12.96 4.49
C TYR A 39 -1.37 13.47 3.21
N GLN A 40 -0.59 12.61 2.60
CA GLN A 40 0.00 12.79 1.27
C GLN A 40 -0.73 11.90 0.28
N LEU A 41 -1.11 12.46 -0.86
CA LEU A 41 -1.75 11.74 -1.95
C LEU A 41 -0.69 11.10 -2.85
N ILE A 42 -0.91 9.84 -3.23
CA ILE A 42 -0.17 9.23 -4.34
C ILE A 42 -0.98 9.47 -5.61
N ASP A 43 -0.72 10.60 -6.26
CA ASP A 43 -1.47 11.04 -7.45
C ASP A 43 -0.88 10.51 -8.77
N PHE A 44 0.44 10.24 -8.79
CA PHE A 44 1.13 9.76 -9.99
C PHE A 44 2.01 8.54 -9.73
N THR A 45 2.08 7.68 -10.77
CA THR A 45 3.09 6.62 -10.84
C THR A 45 4.48 7.22 -11.10
N PRO A 46 5.58 6.44 -10.97
CA PRO A 46 6.93 6.91 -11.30
C PRO A 46 7.07 7.44 -12.74
N THR A 47 6.26 6.94 -13.69
CA THR A 47 6.25 7.42 -15.08
C THR A 47 5.23 8.52 -15.36
N LYS A 48 4.69 9.14 -14.30
CA LYS A 48 3.74 10.26 -14.38
C LYS A 48 2.37 9.90 -15.00
N GLN A 49 1.95 8.64 -14.87
CA GLN A 49 0.57 8.26 -15.12
C GLN A 49 -0.26 8.50 -13.83
N PRO A 50 -1.58 8.73 -13.91
CA PRO A 50 -2.43 8.74 -12.71
C PRO A 50 -2.28 7.42 -11.95
N ALA A 51 -2.03 7.50 -10.63
CA ALA A 51 -1.88 6.34 -9.75
C ALA A 51 -3.24 5.78 -9.30
N ASP A 52 -4.23 5.85 -10.19
CA ASP A 52 -5.57 5.34 -9.97
C ASP A 52 -5.55 3.81 -9.90
N LEU A 53 -6.01 3.25 -8.78
CA LEU A 53 -6.09 1.79 -8.59
C LEU A 53 -7.13 1.13 -9.50
N ASN A 54 -8.08 1.90 -10.04
CA ASN A 54 -9.06 1.46 -11.03
C ASN A 54 -8.70 1.88 -12.48
N HIS A 55 -7.43 2.17 -12.73
CA HIS A 55 -6.95 2.66 -14.02
C HIS A 55 -7.50 1.83 -15.19
N GLY A 56 -8.09 2.54 -16.17
CA GLY A 56 -8.68 1.93 -17.36
C GLY A 56 -10.08 1.34 -17.17
N SER A 57 -10.70 1.51 -16.02
CA SER A 57 -12.11 1.18 -15.81
C SER A 57 -12.99 2.36 -16.18
N PHE A 58 -13.88 2.20 -17.16
CA PHE A 58 -14.80 3.27 -17.59
C PHE A 58 -16.01 3.49 -16.67
N ARG A 59 -16.25 2.55 -15.75
CA ARG A 59 -17.45 2.55 -14.88
C ARG A 59 -17.14 2.70 -13.40
N ALA A 60 -15.89 2.55 -13.04
CA ALA A 60 -15.44 2.63 -11.69
C ALA A 60 -14.97 4.02 -11.33
N PRO A 61 -15.27 4.55 -10.14
CA PRO A 61 -14.64 5.79 -9.68
C PRO A 61 -13.13 5.59 -9.57
N GLU A 62 -12.38 6.64 -9.81
CA GLU A 62 -10.94 6.68 -9.52
C GLU A 62 -10.71 6.49 -8.03
N VAL A 63 -9.66 5.71 -7.69
CA VAL A 63 -9.28 5.40 -6.31
C VAL A 63 -7.80 5.70 -6.13
N PHE A 64 -7.49 6.55 -5.17
CA PHE A 64 -6.11 6.91 -4.85
C PHE A 64 -5.77 6.59 -3.41
N ILE A 65 -4.52 6.19 -3.18
CA ILE A 65 -3.99 5.96 -1.84
C ILE A 65 -3.53 7.29 -1.25
N CYS A 66 -3.88 7.52 0.00
CA CYS A 66 -3.33 8.57 0.84
C CYS A 66 -2.63 7.95 2.04
N PHE A 67 -1.48 8.47 2.44
CA PHE A 67 -0.75 8.00 3.61
C PHE A 67 -0.27 9.15 4.48
N ARG A 68 -0.07 8.88 5.76
CA ARG A 68 0.45 9.85 6.73
C ARG A 68 1.74 9.34 7.36
N ARG A 69 2.70 10.24 7.52
CA ARG A 69 3.95 9.99 8.23
C ARG A 69 3.89 10.56 9.63
N GLY A 70 4.62 9.97 10.57
CA GLY A 70 4.68 10.50 11.93
C GLY A 70 5.41 9.58 12.90
N ARG A 71 5.38 10.00 14.18
CA ARG A 71 5.94 9.26 15.33
C ARG A 71 4.95 9.18 16.49
N ASP A 72 3.72 9.57 16.26
CA ASP A 72 2.63 9.59 17.24
C ASP A 72 1.93 8.25 17.39
N LYS A 73 2.11 7.36 16.42
CA LYS A 73 1.58 5.99 16.39
C LYS A 73 2.68 5.00 16.00
N PRO A 74 2.57 3.72 16.39
CA PRO A 74 3.45 2.68 15.86
C PRO A 74 3.40 2.66 14.32
N PRO A 75 4.56 2.58 13.64
CA PRO A 75 4.63 2.62 12.19
C PRO A 75 3.99 1.40 11.55
N LEU A 76 3.62 1.54 10.27
CA LEU A 76 3.24 0.40 9.46
C LEU A 76 4.48 -0.44 9.14
N VAL A 77 4.34 -1.75 9.20
CA VAL A 77 5.43 -2.71 8.93
C VAL A 77 5.15 -3.57 7.71
N ASP A 78 3.89 -3.62 7.29
CA ASP A 78 3.51 -4.34 6.09
C ASP A 78 2.18 -3.82 5.52
N LEU A 79 1.98 -4.06 4.21
CA LEU A 79 0.74 -3.84 3.50
C LEU A 79 0.31 -5.11 2.77
N GLY A 80 -0.97 -5.24 2.53
CA GLY A 80 -1.56 -6.33 1.76
C GLY A 80 -2.81 -5.89 1.01
N VAL A 81 -3.30 -6.77 0.18
CA VAL A 81 -4.63 -6.66 -0.45
C VAL A 81 -5.37 -7.94 -0.16
N VAL A 82 -6.63 -7.83 0.26
CA VAL A 82 -7.49 -8.96 0.58
C VAL A 82 -8.80 -8.87 -0.20
N GLU A 83 -9.29 -10.02 -0.66
CA GLU A 83 -10.65 -10.20 -1.16
C GLU A 83 -11.44 -10.96 -0.08
N PRO A 84 -12.24 -10.30 0.78
CA PRO A 84 -12.85 -10.94 1.95
C PRO A 84 -13.74 -12.15 1.63
N ASP A 85 -14.31 -12.19 0.43
CA ASP A 85 -15.14 -13.31 -0.02
C ASP A 85 -14.33 -14.57 -0.38
N LYS A 86 -13.01 -14.43 -0.60
CA LYS A 86 -12.11 -15.52 -1.01
C LYS A 86 -11.02 -15.80 -0.01
N ASP A 87 -10.56 -14.76 0.68
CA ASP A 87 -9.37 -14.78 1.50
C ASP A 87 -9.74 -14.70 2.99
N ARG A 88 -8.94 -15.35 3.82
CA ARG A 88 -9.00 -15.11 5.27
C ARG A 88 -8.03 -13.99 5.64
N MET A 89 -8.51 -13.06 6.47
CA MET A 89 -7.63 -12.05 7.06
C MET A 89 -6.48 -12.71 7.84
N THR A 90 -5.28 -12.30 7.53
CA THR A 90 -4.10 -12.73 8.30
C THR A 90 -4.13 -12.10 9.70
N PRO A 91 -3.90 -12.88 10.76
CA PRO A 91 -3.86 -12.34 12.12
C PRO A 91 -2.89 -11.17 12.26
N GLY A 92 -3.31 -10.11 12.94
CA GLY A 92 -2.52 -8.89 13.16
C GLY A 92 -2.64 -7.85 12.04
N TYR A 93 -3.30 -8.15 10.93
CA TYR A 93 -3.62 -7.15 9.92
C TYR A 93 -4.94 -6.45 10.22
N GLN A 94 -5.03 -5.20 9.80
CA GLN A 94 -6.21 -4.36 9.88
C GLN A 94 -6.66 -4.02 8.46
N LEU A 95 -7.97 -3.88 8.26
CA LEU A 95 -8.59 -3.55 6.99
C LEU A 95 -8.81 -2.05 6.87
N VAL A 96 -8.52 -1.46 5.72
CA VAL A 96 -9.04 -0.15 5.35
C VAL A 96 -10.46 -0.36 4.82
N GLU A 97 -11.43 -0.38 5.72
CA GLU A 97 -12.83 -0.71 5.39
C GLU A 97 -13.59 0.47 4.80
N PHE A 98 -13.30 1.68 5.33
CA PHE A 98 -13.99 2.90 4.93
C PHE A 98 -13.01 4.00 4.56
N THR A 99 -13.45 4.87 3.65
CA THR A 99 -12.79 6.13 3.34
C THR A 99 -13.00 7.14 4.48
N PRO A 100 -12.29 8.27 4.50
CA PRO A 100 -12.52 9.33 5.48
C PRO A 100 -13.97 9.86 5.52
N ASN A 101 -14.68 9.83 4.40
CA ASN A 101 -16.07 10.26 4.29
C ASN A 101 -17.09 9.12 4.54
N GLY A 102 -16.63 7.91 4.89
CA GLY A 102 -17.48 6.78 5.23
C GLY A 102 -17.97 5.95 4.04
N HIS A 103 -17.42 6.13 2.85
CA HIS A 103 -17.69 5.21 1.73
C HIS A 103 -16.92 3.90 1.95
N ILE A 104 -17.46 2.79 1.44
CA ILE A 104 -16.75 1.50 1.45
C ILE A 104 -15.47 1.62 0.59
N ALA A 105 -14.31 1.36 1.19
CA ALA A 105 -13.00 1.51 0.57
C ALA A 105 -12.62 0.35 -0.37
N ASN A 106 -13.57 -0.11 -1.19
CA ASN A 106 -13.33 -1.15 -2.19
C ASN A 106 -12.44 -0.59 -3.31
N VAL A 107 -11.24 -1.12 -3.43
CA VAL A 107 -10.24 -0.71 -4.44
C VAL A 107 -10.36 -1.51 -5.74
N ASN A 108 -11.24 -2.49 -5.80
CA ASN A 108 -11.53 -3.27 -7.00
C ASN A 108 -13.00 -3.10 -7.36
N ASN A 109 -13.27 -2.41 -8.42
CA ASN A 109 -14.64 -2.13 -8.85
C ASN A 109 -15.18 -3.18 -9.83
N SER A 110 -14.78 -4.43 -9.67
CA SER A 110 -15.44 -5.52 -10.40
C SER A 110 -16.78 -5.84 -9.74
N ALA A 111 -17.82 -6.11 -10.54
CA ALA A 111 -19.15 -6.43 -10.04
C ALA A 111 -19.20 -7.71 -9.17
N ASN A 112 -18.13 -8.51 -9.18
CA ASN A 112 -18.11 -9.86 -8.61
C ASN A 112 -17.05 -10.06 -7.52
N ALA A 113 -16.26 -9.05 -7.17
CA ALA A 113 -15.24 -9.16 -6.12
C ALA A 113 -14.91 -7.79 -5.54
N SER A 114 -14.92 -7.70 -4.23
CA SER A 114 -14.45 -6.54 -3.51
C SER A 114 -13.02 -6.79 -3.02
N SER A 115 -12.12 -5.83 -3.21
CA SER A 115 -10.75 -5.90 -2.70
C SER A 115 -10.48 -4.71 -1.81
N PHE A 116 -9.77 -4.95 -0.71
CA PHE A 116 -9.45 -3.92 0.27
C PHE A 116 -7.96 -3.93 0.58
N ILE A 117 -7.42 -2.76 0.86
CA ILE A 117 -6.06 -2.65 1.38
C ILE A 117 -6.07 -3.07 2.85
N THR A 118 -5.08 -3.87 3.21
CA THR A 118 -4.79 -4.24 4.60
C THR A 118 -3.42 -3.75 4.99
N TYR A 119 -3.21 -3.58 6.28
CA TYR A 119 -1.91 -3.21 6.82
C TYR A 119 -1.66 -3.87 8.16
N ARG A 120 -0.41 -4.10 8.46
CA ARG A 120 0.06 -4.50 9.78
C ARG A 120 0.89 -3.38 10.40
N ARG A 121 0.64 -3.13 11.66
CA ARG A 121 1.33 -2.09 12.44
C ARG A 121 2.36 -2.75 13.37
N ALA A 122 3.47 -2.07 13.61
CA ALA A 122 4.40 -2.48 14.67
C ALA A 122 3.70 -2.50 16.02
N THR A 123 4.17 -3.35 16.92
CA THR A 123 3.64 -3.40 18.30
C THR A 123 4.13 -2.24 19.15
N GLU A 124 5.26 -1.64 18.77
CA GLU A 124 5.92 -0.55 19.49
C GLU A 124 6.10 0.67 18.62
N LEU A 125 6.16 1.87 19.24
CA LEU A 125 6.41 3.14 18.56
C LEU A 125 7.76 3.17 17.83
N ASN A 126 8.79 2.56 18.44
CA ASN A 126 10.15 2.52 17.92
C ASN A 126 10.64 1.07 17.85
N PRO A 127 10.19 0.28 16.87
CA PRO A 127 10.61 -1.11 16.74
C PRO A 127 12.10 -1.18 16.40
N CYS A 128 12.86 -1.94 17.20
CA CYS A 128 14.31 -2.07 17.04
C CYS A 128 14.73 -3.11 15.98
N ASN A 129 13.88 -4.12 15.75
CA ASN A 129 14.21 -5.30 14.94
C ASN A 129 13.15 -5.60 13.88
N GLU A 130 12.32 -4.63 13.53
CA GLU A 130 11.26 -4.77 12.54
C GLU A 130 11.45 -3.75 11.43
N PHE A 131 11.25 -4.17 10.18
CA PHE A 131 11.23 -3.24 9.06
C PHE A 131 9.97 -2.40 9.12
N VAL A 132 10.10 -1.10 8.91
CA VAL A 132 8.99 -0.16 8.86
C VAL A 132 8.80 0.35 7.44
N VAL A 133 7.56 0.62 7.07
CA VAL A 133 7.22 1.16 5.75
C VAL A 133 7.64 2.63 5.70
N MET A 134 8.55 2.91 4.77
CA MET A 134 9.10 4.25 4.56
C MET A 134 8.45 4.96 3.40
N ASP A 135 7.98 4.23 2.39
CA ASP A 135 7.31 4.81 1.23
C ASP A 135 6.35 3.84 0.56
N ILE A 136 5.39 4.38 -0.20
CA ILE A 136 4.40 3.64 -0.97
C ILE A 136 4.41 4.20 -2.39
N ALA A 137 4.39 3.33 -3.39
CA ALA A 137 4.24 3.71 -4.79
C ALA A 137 3.19 2.82 -5.48
N VAL A 138 2.64 3.32 -6.55
CA VAL A 138 1.73 2.58 -7.43
C VAL A 138 2.34 2.50 -8.81
N ILE A 139 2.31 1.34 -9.45
CA ILE A 139 2.72 1.16 -10.84
C ILE A 139 1.62 0.50 -11.66
N ILE A 140 1.61 0.77 -12.96
CA ILE A 140 0.74 0.12 -13.95
C ILE A 140 1.60 -0.91 -14.68
N ALA A 141 1.74 -2.10 -14.11
CA ALA A 141 2.59 -3.16 -14.64
C ALA A 141 2.22 -3.56 -16.07
N SER A 142 0.95 -3.50 -16.44
CA SER A 142 0.50 -3.77 -17.81
C SER A 142 0.96 -2.74 -18.86
N LYS A 143 1.44 -1.57 -18.44
CA LYS A 143 2.08 -0.56 -19.30
C LYS A 143 3.60 -0.68 -19.32
N GLY A 144 4.16 -1.74 -18.73
CA GLY A 144 5.61 -1.96 -18.66
C GLY A 144 6.31 -1.15 -17.57
N GLU A 145 5.56 -0.53 -16.64
CA GLU A 145 6.18 0.11 -15.49
C GLU A 145 6.83 -0.94 -14.59
N VAL A 146 8.03 -0.64 -14.14
CA VAL A 146 8.81 -1.51 -13.25
C VAL A 146 8.93 -0.86 -11.86
N PRO A 147 9.02 -1.67 -10.79
CA PRO A 147 9.26 -1.14 -9.46
C PRO A 147 10.52 -0.27 -9.42
N PRO A 148 10.47 0.92 -8.79
CA PRO A 148 11.67 1.68 -8.51
C PRO A 148 12.61 0.85 -7.61
N HIS A 149 13.92 1.13 -7.71
CA HIS A 149 14.92 0.47 -6.86
C HIS A 149 14.54 0.57 -5.38
N THR A 150 14.69 -0.52 -4.64
CA THR A 150 14.33 -0.65 -3.21
C THR A 150 12.85 -0.81 -2.88
N PHE A 151 11.96 -0.72 -3.87
CA PHE A 151 10.55 -1.02 -3.66
C PHE A 151 10.24 -2.50 -3.86
N MET A 152 9.34 -3.02 -3.02
CA MET A 152 8.85 -4.39 -3.10
C MET A 152 7.37 -4.40 -3.44
N LYS A 153 6.93 -5.42 -4.16
CA LYS A 153 5.52 -5.64 -4.45
C LYS A 153 4.78 -6.02 -3.17
N VAL A 154 3.65 -5.36 -2.93
CA VAL A 154 2.68 -5.77 -1.91
C VAL A 154 2.06 -7.09 -2.34
N SER A 155 2.14 -8.11 -1.48
CA SER A 155 1.57 -9.43 -1.73
C SER A 155 0.08 -9.48 -1.34
N ASN A 156 -0.66 -10.43 -1.91
CA ASN A 156 -1.98 -10.78 -1.40
C ASN A 156 -1.82 -11.43 -0.02
N ALA A 157 -2.81 -11.30 0.86
CA ALA A 157 -2.76 -11.77 2.25
C ALA A 157 -2.45 -13.28 2.41
N LEU A 158 -2.54 -14.07 1.33
CA LEU A 158 -2.22 -15.50 1.32
C LEU A 158 -0.71 -15.79 1.13
N ASP A 159 0.08 -14.84 0.67
CA ASP A 159 1.53 -14.99 0.44
C ASP A 159 2.35 -14.53 1.65
N VAL A 160 1.90 -14.85 2.85
CA VAL A 160 2.61 -14.55 4.11
C VAL A 160 3.96 -15.28 4.12
N GLY A 161 5.00 -14.58 3.77
CA GLY A 161 6.37 -15.11 3.66
C GLY A 161 7.10 -14.70 2.38
N SER A 162 6.38 -14.39 1.28
CA SER A 162 7.01 -14.09 0.01
C SER A 162 7.73 -12.73 -0.03
N ALA A 163 7.20 -11.71 0.65
CA ALA A 163 7.88 -10.41 0.75
C ALA A 163 9.22 -10.52 1.48
N TRP A 164 9.30 -11.33 2.52
CA TRP A 164 10.53 -11.60 3.26
C TRP A 164 11.52 -12.46 2.48
N VAL A 165 11.01 -13.42 1.70
CA VAL A 165 11.85 -14.30 0.85
C VAL A 165 12.52 -13.49 -0.26
N CYS A 166 11.80 -12.63 -0.97
CA CYS A 166 12.40 -11.73 -1.97
C CYS A 166 13.44 -10.79 -1.37
N PHE A 167 13.22 -10.27 -0.16
CA PHE A 167 14.17 -9.36 0.49
C PHE A 167 15.45 -10.10 0.94
N LEU A 168 15.32 -11.32 1.45
CA LEU A 168 16.48 -12.16 1.82
C LEU A 168 17.29 -12.58 0.58
N GLU A 169 16.65 -12.82 -0.54
CA GLU A 169 17.34 -13.10 -1.81
C GLU A 169 18.07 -11.86 -2.34
N LEU A 170 17.46 -10.66 -2.27
CA LEU A 170 18.12 -9.41 -2.64
C LEU A 170 19.30 -9.07 -1.74
N LEU A 171 19.21 -9.31 -0.42
CA LEU A 171 20.34 -9.13 0.49
C LEU A 171 21.47 -10.13 0.23
N ARG A 172 21.16 -11.36 -0.15
CA ARG A 172 22.17 -12.36 -0.54
C ARG A 172 22.85 -11.99 -1.85
N ALA A 173 22.11 -11.49 -2.82
CA ALA A 173 22.66 -11.02 -4.10
C ALA A 173 23.51 -9.74 -3.98
N ALA A 174 23.24 -8.89 -2.98
CA ALA A 174 24.00 -7.67 -2.73
C ALA A 174 25.30 -7.88 -1.92
N ASN A 175 25.43 -9.03 -1.25
CA ASN A 175 26.59 -9.37 -0.42
C ASN A 175 27.44 -10.53 -1.00
N GLY A 176 27.18 -10.97 -2.21
CA GLY A 176 27.99 -11.90 -3.01
C GLY A 176 28.63 -11.20 -4.20
#